data_bbaacfdab16793a49bc6863992d5393a
#
_entry.id   bbaacfdab16793a49bc6863992d5393a
#
_cell.length_a   1.000
_cell.length_b   1.000
_cell.length_c   1.000
_cell.angle_alpha   90.00
_cell.angle_beta   90.00
_cell.angle_gamma   90.00
#
_symmetry.space_group_name_H-M   'P 1'
#
loop_
_entity.id
_entity.type
_entity.pdbx_description
1 polymer ?
#
loop_
_entity_poly.entity_id
_entity_poly.type
_entity_poly.pdbx_seq_one_letter_code
_entity_poly.pdbx_strand_id
1 'polypeptide(L)'
;MTLEEFKQHNNIRFNKKELLEQAFIHRSYINENPRSGLEHNERLEFLGDAVLELVVTEHLYTVYPHHNEGDLTSYRSALVNAVTLGSVADELSFNDMLKLSKGEAKDISRARSSILADAYEAFIGALYLDQGYTSVKEFIT
;
A
#
# COMPACT_ATOMS: atom_id res chain seq x y z
N MET A 1 -12.00 -9.37 7.53
CA MET A 1 -11.48 -9.81 6.21
C MET A 1 -10.10 -10.44 6.39
N THR A 2 -9.89 -11.58 5.76
CA THR A 2 -8.59 -12.25 5.72
C THR A 2 -7.87 -11.90 4.43
N LEU A 3 -6.57 -12.23 4.34
CA LEU A 3 -5.81 -12.04 3.10
C LEU A 3 -6.41 -12.83 1.94
N GLU A 4 -6.89 -14.04 2.20
CA GLU A 4 -7.54 -14.87 1.17
C GLU A 4 -8.83 -14.23 0.67
N GLU A 5 -9.65 -13.72 1.58
CA GLU A 5 -10.88 -13.01 1.22
C GLU A 5 -10.57 -11.73 0.43
N PHE A 6 -9.52 -11.00 0.82
CA PHE A 6 -9.08 -9.80 0.10
C PHE A 6 -8.69 -10.13 -1.33
N LYS A 7 -7.91 -11.19 -1.53
CA LYS A 7 -7.50 -11.63 -2.87
C LYS A 7 -8.71 -11.98 -3.74
N GLN A 8 -9.65 -12.72 -3.19
CA GLN A 8 -10.86 -13.12 -3.92
C GLN A 8 -11.73 -11.92 -4.26
N HIS A 9 -11.96 -11.05 -3.29
CA HIS A 9 -12.84 -9.88 -3.46
C HIS A 9 -12.30 -8.91 -4.51
N ASN A 10 -10.97 -8.77 -4.61
CA ASN A 10 -10.33 -7.85 -5.55
C ASN A 10 -9.80 -8.55 -6.81
N ASN A 11 -10.09 -9.84 -6.97
CA ASN A 11 -9.64 -10.64 -8.10
C ASN A 11 -8.11 -10.58 -8.29
N ILE A 12 -7.37 -10.74 -7.20
CA ILE A 12 -5.91 -10.66 -7.17
C ILE A 12 -5.33 -12.05 -6.90
N ARG A 13 -4.25 -12.38 -7.60
CA ARG A 13 -3.48 -13.60 -7.36
C ARG A 13 -2.08 -13.21 -6.91
N PHE A 14 -1.50 -13.99 -6.01
CA PHE A 14 -0.10 -13.86 -5.63
C PHE A 14 0.60 -15.19 -5.80
N ASN A 15 1.74 -15.18 -6.52
CA ASN A 15 2.59 -16.35 -6.66
C ASN A 15 3.43 -16.58 -5.42
N LYS A 16 3.90 -15.48 -4.81
CA LYS A 16 4.69 -15.50 -3.57
C LYS A 16 3.84 -14.95 -2.43
N LYS A 17 3.20 -15.84 -1.71
CA LYS A 17 2.32 -15.50 -0.59
C LYS A 17 3.04 -14.68 0.48
N GLU A 18 4.33 -14.94 0.71
CA GLU A 18 5.16 -14.25 1.70
C GLU A 18 5.26 -12.76 1.44
N LEU A 19 5.28 -12.35 0.17
CA LEU A 19 5.31 -10.92 -0.19
C LEU A 19 4.02 -10.22 0.23
N LEU A 20 2.89 -10.86 -0.01
CA LEU A 20 1.60 -10.29 0.38
C LEU A 20 1.51 -10.19 1.91
N GLU A 21 1.90 -11.23 2.63
CA GLU A 21 1.89 -11.22 4.09
C GLU A 21 2.79 -10.12 4.66
N GLN A 22 3.99 -9.97 4.10
CA GLN A 22 4.94 -8.95 4.55
C GLN A 22 4.40 -7.53 4.41
N ALA A 23 3.60 -7.25 3.38
CA ALA A 23 3.03 -5.92 3.16
C ALA A 23 2.20 -5.45 4.35
N PHE A 24 1.64 -6.36 5.14
CA PHE A 24 0.76 -6.06 6.26
C PHE A 24 1.45 -6.17 7.62
N ILE A 25 2.77 -6.34 7.66
CA ILE A 25 3.51 -6.46 8.92
C ILE A 25 4.15 -5.12 9.26
N HIS A 26 3.61 -4.45 10.28
CA HIS A 26 4.16 -3.21 10.80
C HIS A 26 5.39 -3.49 11.68
N ARG A 27 6.32 -2.55 11.72
CA ARG A 27 7.53 -2.65 12.54
C ARG A 27 7.22 -2.94 14.01
N SER A 28 6.13 -2.39 14.55
CA SER A 28 5.75 -2.60 15.93
C SER A 28 5.49 -4.08 16.25
N TYR A 29 4.95 -4.83 15.27
CA TYR A 29 4.73 -6.25 15.46
C TYR A 29 6.05 -7.02 15.61
N ILE A 30 7.07 -6.68 14.82
CA ILE A 30 8.38 -7.30 14.90
C ILE A 30 9.05 -6.99 16.23
N ASN A 31 8.95 -5.74 16.70
CA ASN A 31 9.51 -5.31 17.99
C ASN A 31 8.89 -6.08 19.15
N GLU A 32 7.60 -6.39 19.07
CA GLU A 32 6.87 -7.17 20.09
C GLU A 32 7.11 -8.68 19.93
N ASN A 33 7.43 -9.13 18.72
CA ASN A 33 7.61 -10.54 18.40
C ASN A 33 8.97 -10.79 17.72
N PRO A 34 10.11 -10.53 18.41
CA PRO A 34 11.43 -10.56 17.77
C PRO A 34 11.87 -11.95 17.28
N ARG A 35 11.21 -13.01 17.72
CA ARG A 35 11.53 -14.39 17.31
C ARG A 35 10.59 -14.92 16.23
N SER A 36 9.74 -14.06 15.66
CA SER A 36 8.78 -14.49 14.64
C SER A 36 9.43 -14.96 13.35
N GLY A 37 10.64 -14.51 13.04
CA GLY A 37 11.31 -14.80 11.78
C GLY A 37 10.74 -14.01 10.60
N LEU A 38 9.82 -13.08 10.86
CA LEU A 38 9.17 -12.28 9.84
C LEU A 38 9.89 -10.96 9.65
N GLU A 39 9.71 -10.34 8.48
CA GLU A 39 10.20 -9.01 8.18
C GLU A 39 9.03 -8.02 8.12
N HIS A 40 9.27 -6.78 8.55
CA HIS A 40 8.27 -5.72 8.42
C HIS A 40 8.26 -5.14 7.01
N ASN A 41 7.33 -4.23 6.75
CA ASN A 41 6.99 -3.78 5.41
C ASN A 41 7.72 -2.52 4.91
N GLU A 42 8.65 -1.96 5.66
CA GLU A 42 9.26 -0.67 5.29
C GLU A 42 9.97 -0.68 3.94
N ARG A 43 10.66 -1.77 3.59
CA ARG A 43 11.34 -1.86 2.28
C ARG A 43 10.34 -1.99 1.13
N LEU A 44 9.24 -2.70 1.35
CA LEU A 44 8.16 -2.79 0.35
C LEU A 44 7.46 -1.44 0.18
N GLU A 45 7.26 -0.72 1.27
CA GLU A 45 6.71 0.62 1.26
C GLU A 45 7.58 1.57 0.42
N PHE A 46 8.88 1.53 0.62
CA PHE A 46 9.84 2.34 -0.13
C PHE A 46 9.71 2.09 -1.63
N LEU A 47 9.69 0.82 -2.04
CA LEU A 47 9.53 0.44 -3.43
C LEU A 47 8.16 0.85 -3.96
N GLY A 48 7.12 0.56 -3.19
CA GLY A 48 5.74 0.84 -3.58
C GLY A 48 5.45 2.33 -3.76
N ASP A 49 6.09 3.17 -2.96
CA ASP A 49 5.99 4.62 -3.12
C ASP A 49 6.41 5.04 -4.53
N ALA A 50 7.55 4.56 -4.99
CA ALA A 50 8.07 4.89 -6.32
C ALA A 50 7.18 4.33 -7.44
N VAL A 51 6.69 3.11 -7.29
CA VAL A 51 5.82 2.47 -8.29
C VAL A 51 4.48 3.20 -8.38
N LEU A 52 3.88 3.51 -7.25
CA LEU A 52 2.62 4.24 -7.18
C LEU A 52 2.76 5.62 -7.84
N GLU A 53 3.83 6.33 -7.54
CA GLU A 53 4.11 7.63 -8.12
C GLU A 53 4.25 7.55 -9.64
N LEU A 54 4.94 6.53 -10.15
CA LEU A 54 5.09 6.32 -11.58
C LEU A 54 3.74 6.05 -12.25
N VAL A 55 2.93 5.17 -11.68
CA VAL A 55 1.62 4.81 -12.24
C VAL A 55 0.71 6.04 -12.31
N VAL A 56 0.63 6.81 -11.23
CA VAL A 56 -0.21 8.01 -11.17
C VAL A 56 0.32 9.07 -12.14
N THR A 57 1.63 9.27 -12.18
CA THR A 57 2.27 10.24 -13.09
C THR A 57 1.97 9.90 -14.54
N GLU A 58 2.12 8.65 -14.93
CA GLU A 58 1.83 8.21 -16.30
C GLU A 58 0.35 8.40 -16.65
N HIS A 59 -0.52 8.09 -15.73
CA HIS A 59 -1.97 8.27 -15.92
C HIS A 59 -2.30 9.76 -16.16
N LEU A 60 -1.78 10.64 -15.31
CA LEU A 60 -2.02 12.07 -15.44
C LEU A 60 -1.44 12.64 -16.74
N TYR A 61 -0.24 12.20 -17.11
CA TYR A 61 0.39 12.58 -18.36
C TYR A 61 -0.50 12.23 -19.55
N THR A 62 -1.11 11.07 -19.54
CA THR A 62 -1.93 10.57 -20.64
C THR A 62 -3.30 11.24 -20.69
N VAL A 63 -3.94 11.41 -19.53
CA VAL A 63 -5.32 11.91 -19.44
C VAL A 63 -5.40 13.43 -19.64
N TYR A 64 -4.35 14.14 -19.23
CA TYR A 64 -4.32 15.61 -19.30
C TYR A 64 -3.18 16.11 -20.20
N PRO A 65 -3.25 15.86 -21.52
CA PRO A 65 -2.12 16.15 -22.43
C PRO A 65 -1.85 17.64 -22.60
N HIS A 66 -2.78 18.51 -22.23
CA HIS A 66 -2.65 19.96 -22.39
C HIS A 66 -2.36 20.71 -21.08
N HIS A 67 -2.21 19.98 -19.96
CA HIS A 67 -1.88 20.60 -18.68
C HIS A 67 -0.36 20.68 -18.52
N ASN A 68 0.10 21.74 -17.85
CA ASN A 68 1.54 21.92 -17.63
C ASN A 68 2.03 21.09 -16.44
N GLU A 69 3.35 21.05 -16.25
CA GLU A 69 3.99 20.29 -15.19
C GLU A 69 3.50 20.68 -13.80
N GLY A 70 3.31 21.99 -13.55
CA GLY A 70 2.82 22.47 -12.26
C GLY A 70 1.43 21.94 -11.92
N ASP A 71 0.54 21.95 -12.91
CA ASP A 71 -0.81 21.41 -12.74
C ASP A 71 -0.76 19.90 -12.45
N LEU A 72 0.04 19.17 -13.23
CA LEU A 72 0.16 17.72 -13.07
C LEU A 72 0.76 17.35 -11.70
N THR A 73 1.74 18.11 -11.24
CA THR A 73 2.33 17.93 -9.91
C THR A 73 1.31 18.15 -8.81
N SER A 74 0.46 19.18 -8.95
CA SER A 74 -0.62 19.45 -7.99
C SER A 74 -1.64 18.33 -7.95
N TYR A 75 -2.03 17.80 -9.11
CA TYR A 75 -2.97 16.68 -9.19
C TYR A 75 -2.39 15.44 -8.54
N ARG A 76 -1.11 15.14 -8.80
CA ARG A 76 -0.45 13.99 -8.18
C ARG A 76 -0.41 14.12 -6.67
N SER A 77 -0.08 15.30 -6.14
CA SER A 77 -0.05 15.53 -4.69
C SER A 77 -1.42 15.35 -4.06
N ALA A 78 -2.49 15.70 -4.77
CA ALA A 78 -3.85 15.49 -4.28
C ALA A 78 -4.25 14.01 -4.25
N LEU A 79 -3.69 13.21 -5.14
CA LEU A 79 -3.99 11.78 -5.23
C LEU A 79 -3.06 10.92 -4.38
N VAL A 80 -1.78 11.28 -4.30
CA VAL A 80 -0.75 10.50 -3.61
C VAL A 80 -0.28 11.26 -2.38
N ASN A 81 -1.06 11.16 -1.31
CA ASN A 81 -0.71 11.71 0.00
C ASN A 81 -1.21 10.75 1.08
N ALA A 82 -0.67 10.90 2.29
CA ALA A 82 -0.96 9.96 3.38
C ALA A 82 -2.44 9.87 3.72
N VAL A 83 -3.17 10.99 3.68
CA VAL A 83 -4.59 11.01 4.00
C VAL A 83 -5.40 10.21 2.97
N THR A 84 -5.15 10.48 1.69
CA THR A 84 -5.85 9.79 0.60
C THR A 84 -5.52 8.30 0.58
N LEU A 85 -4.25 7.95 0.70
CA LEU A 85 -3.82 6.54 0.68
C LEU A 85 -4.34 5.79 1.90
N GLY A 86 -4.34 6.42 3.07
CA GLY A 86 -4.90 5.83 4.28
C GLY A 86 -6.39 5.57 4.15
N SER A 87 -7.11 6.50 3.53
CA SER A 87 -8.54 6.36 3.27
C SER A 87 -8.84 5.19 2.31
N VAL A 88 -8.06 5.08 1.24
CA VAL A 88 -8.20 3.95 0.29
C VAL A 88 -7.92 2.63 0.98
N ALA A 89 -6.86 2.56 1.78
CA ALA A 89 -6.51 1.35 2.53
C ALA A 89 -7.63 0.94 3.49
N ASP A 90 -8.24 1.92 4.15
CA ASP A 90 -9.35 1.67 5.07
C ASP A 90 -10.56 1.09 4.31
N GLU A 91 -10.90 1.66 3.16
CA GLU A 91 -11.97 1.15 2.32
C GLU A 91 -11.71 -0.28 1.83
N LEU A 92 -10.45 -0.64 1.63
CA LEU A 92 -10.03 -1.98 1.23
C LEU A 92 -9.93 -2.95 2.41
N SER A 93 -10.32 -2.53 3.60
CA SER A 93 -10.29 -3.33 4.82
C SER A 93 -8.89 -3.72 5.30
N PHE A 94 -7.90 -2.90 5.00
CA PHE A 94 -6.52 -3.15 5.43
C PHE A 94 -6.37 -3.23 6.94
N ASN A 95 -7.22 -2.51 7.70
CA ASN A 95 -7.22 -2.59 9.17
C ASN A 95 -7.38 -4.02 9.68
N ASP A 96 -8.17 -4.83 8.98
CA ASP A 96 -8.44 -6.20 9.40
C ASP A 96 -7.24 -7.13 9.20
N MET A 97 -6.31 -6.74 8.33
CA MET A 97 -5.20 -7.59 7.91
C MET A 97 -3.86 -7.16 8.50
N LEU A 98 -3.79 -5.96 9.08
CA LEU A 98 -2.55 -5.44 9.65
C LEU A 98 -2.08 -6.25 10.86
N LYS A 99 -0.77 -6.52 10.91
CA LYS A 99 -0.12 -7.08 12.09
C LYS A 99 0.60 -5.95 12.81
N LEU A 100 0.13 -5.64 14.01
CA LEU A 100 0.58 -4.53 14.84
C LEU A 100 0.95 -5.04 16.23
N SER A 101 1.74 -4.26 16.98
CA SER A 101 1.87 -4.49 18.41
C SER A 101 0.52 -4.26 19.08
N LYS A 102 0.36 -4.76 20.30
CA LYS A 102 -0.88 -4.56 21.06
C LYS A 102 -1.16 -3.07 21.31
N GLY A 103 -0.11 -2.29 21.54
CA GLY A 103 -0.24 -0.85 21.74
C GLY A 103 -0.75 -0.14 20.49
N GLU A 104 -0.14 -0.45 19.34
CA GLU A 104 -0.56 0.15 18.06
C GLU A 104 -1.96 -0.30 17.66
N ALA A 105 -2.32 -1.54 17.96
CA ALA A 105 -3.65 -2.06 17.64
C ALA A 105 -4.76 -1.30 18.36
N LYS A 106 -4.48 -0.72 19.51
CA LYS A 106 -5.44 0.06 20.29
C LYS A 106 -5.55 1.52 19.85
N ASP A 107 -4.52 2.03 19.15
CA ASP A 107 -4.45 3.41 18.71
C ASP A 107 -5.13 3.57 17.36
N ILE A 108 -6.29 4.22 17.34
CA ILE A 108 -7.05 4.49 16.10
C ILE A 108 -6.96 5.96 15.70
N SER A 109 -5.95 6.67 16.20
CA SER A 109 -5.72 8.09 15.91
C SER A 109 -5.08 8.29 14.54
N ARG A 110 -4.52 9.50 14.32
CA ARG A 110 -3.81 9.86 13.09
C ARG A 110 -2.68 8.88 12.77
N ALA A 111 -2.04 8.30 13.79
CA ALA A 111 -0.98 7.31 13.60
C ALA A 111 -1.49 6.09 12.81
N ARG A 112 -2.71 5.64 13.05
CA ARG A 112 -3.30 4.53 12.31
C ARG A 112 -3.48 4.88 10.84
N SER A 113 -3.91 6.10 10.50
CA SER A 113 -4.07 6.53 9.12
C SER A 113 -2.73 6.48 8.38
N SER A 114 -1.65 6.90 9.03
CA SER A 114 -0.30 6.83 8.47
C SER A 114 0.15 5.38 8.25
N ILE A 115 -0.10 4.51 9.22
CA ILE A 115 0.21 3.08 9.10
C ILE A 115 -0.54 2.44 7.94
N LEU A 116 -1.81 2.81 7.76
CA LEU A 116 -2.62 2.33 6.63
C LEU A 116 -2.07 2.79 5.30
N ALA A 117 -1.67 4.06 5.19
CA ALA A 117 -1.07 4.60 3.97
C ALA A 117 0.22 3.85 3.63
N ASP A 118 1.07 3.61 4.62
CA ASP A 118 2.33 2.89 4.45
C ASP A 118 2.08 1.44 4.02
N ALA A 119 1.07 0.80 4.59
CA ALA A 119 0.69 -0.57 4.21
C ALA A 119 0.16 -0.63 2.78
N TYR A 120 -0.57 0.38 2.34
CA TYR A 120 -1.03 0.45 0.96
C TYR A 120 0.16 0.53 0.00
N GLU A 121 1.13 1.40 0.28
CA GLU A 121 2.35 1.49 -0.54
C GLU A 121 3.13 0.18 -0.51
N ALA A 122 3.24 -0.45 0.66
CA ALA A 122 3.90 -1.76 0.78
C ALA A 122 3.20 -2.83 -0.03
N PHE A 123 1.87 -2.82 -0.06
CA PHE A 123 1.09 -3.73 -0.89
C PHE A 123 1.39 -3.51 -2.38
N ILE A 124 1.44 -2.25 -2.81
CA ILE A 124 1.81 -1.92 -4.19
C ILE A 124 3.20 -2.45 -4.52
N GLY A 125 4.16 -2.28 -3.61
CA GLY A 125 5.51 -2.82 -3.79
C GLY A 125 5.52 -4.35 -3.91
N ALA A 126 4.76 -5.03 -3.07
CA ALA A 126 4.63 -6.48 -3.10
C ALA A 126 4.00 -6.96 -4.41
N LEU A 127 2.94 -6.31 -4.85
CA LEU A 127 2.25 -6.65 -6.09
C LEU A 127 3.18 -6.44 -7.29
N TYR A 128 3.95 -5.36 -7.28
CA TYR A 128 4.94 -5.08 -8.33
C TYR A 128 6.01 -6.18 -8.41
N LEU A 129 6.57 -6.57 -7.28
CA LEU A 129 7.60 -7.62 -7.26
C LEU A 129 7.05 -8.96 -7.71
N ASP A 130 5.80 -9.26 -7.37
CA ASP A 130 5.19 -10.54 -7.70
C ASP A 130 4.71 -10.61 -9.14
N GLN A 131 4.20 -9.51 -9.70
CA GLN A 131 3.47 -9.54 -10.98
C GLN A 131 3.81 -8.43 -11.97
N GLY A 132 4.61 -7.45 -11.57
CA GLY A 132 5.08 -6.40 -12.46
C GLY A 132 4.16 -5.20 -12.55
N TYR A 133 4.55 -4.26 -13.42
CA TYR A 133 3.95 -2.93 -13.54
C TYR A 133 2.49 -2.96 -14.01
N THR A 134 2.19 -3.78 -15.02
CA THR A 134 0.83 -3.82 -15.61
C THR A 134 -0.21 -4.24 -14.58
N SER A 135 0.10 -5.23 -13.75
CA SER A 135 -0.81 -5.69 -12.70
C SER A 135 -1.07 -4.60 -11.66
N VAL A 136 -0.03 -3.83 -11.31
CA VAL A 136 -0.18 -2.70 -10.38
C VAL A 136 -1.08 -1.64 -11.00
N LYS A 137 -0.82 -1.29 -12.26
CA LYS A 137 -1.61 -0.29 -12.98
C LYS A 137 -3.09 -0.68 -13.03
N GLU A 138 -3.38 -1.92 -13.33
CA GLU A 138 -4.76 -2.44 -13.36
C GLU A 138 -5.42 -2.35 -11.98
N PHE A 139 -4.69 -2.66 -10.93
CA PHE A 139 -5.21 -2.58 -9.57
C PHE A 139 -5.55 -1.13 -9.16
N ILE A 140 -4.67 -0.18 -9.48
CA ILE A 140 -4.85 1.22 -9.11
C ILE A 140 -5.97 1.87 -9.92
N THR A 141 -6.13 1.51 -11.16
CA THR A 141 -7.21 2.02 -12.01
C THR A 141 -8.43 1.12 -11.95
#